data_61a0e6b4e37657a4a0146ce6302443ab
#
_entry.id   61a0e6b4e37657a4a0146ce6302443ab
#
_cell.length_a   1.000
_cell.length_b   1.000
_cell.length_c   1.000
_cell.angle_alpha   90.00
_cell.angle_beta   90.00
_cell.angle_gamma   90.00
#
_symmetry.space_group_name_H-M   'P 1'
#
loop_
_entity.id
_entity.type
_entity.pdbx_description
1 polymer ?
#
loop_
_entity_poly.entity_id
_entity_poly.type
_entity_poly.pdbx_seq_one_letter_code
_entity_poly.pdbx_strand_id
1 'polypeptide(L)'
;MTKIPLLVVVGPTASGKSAYAIKKAIELGGEIISGDSMQIYRGMDIGTAKPSTEEMQGVPHHLIDIANIEEPFSAARFLELASGAIVDISSRGKLPIIAGGTGLYIDTLISGTQLSATADDPVLRESLFRYAEENGASALHSRLAKVDPEAAKAIHPNNIKRVARAIEIYELTGETKTELDKKSKQGESIYAPHTVYIQPKERETIYERIDKRVEVMFSLGLEAEVKSLYEKGLKETPTASQAIGYKEFYPYFEGFCDIQAVKEAICLNTRHYAKRQLTWFNRKPADEIIYI
;
A
#
# COMPACT_ATOMS: atom_id res chain seq x y z
N MET A 1 -2.65 -13.18 -27.86
CA MET A 1 -3.68 -12.19 -27.46
C MET A 1 -3.05 -10.81 -27.42
N THR A 2 -3.74 -9.76 -27.85
CA THR A 2 -3.25 -8.39 -27.74
C THR A 2 -3.27 -7.99 -26.27
N LYS A 3 -2.14 -7.48 -25.75
CA LYS A 3 -2.06 -7.02 -24.36
C LYS A 3 -2.90 -5.77 -24.14
N ILE A 4 -3.49 -5.62 -22.96
CA ILE A 4 -4.29 -4.45 -22.58
C ILE A 4 -3.34 -3.26 -22.28
N PRO A 5 -3.46 -2.12 -23.00
CA PRO A 5 -2.72 -0.91 -22.65
C PRO A 5 -3.08 -0.46 -21.22
N LEU A 6 -2.08 -0.07 -20.44
CA LEU A 6 -2.24 0.38 -19.06
C LEU A 6 -1.28 1.53 -18.77
N LEU A 7 -1.79 2.69 -18.41
CA LEU A 7 -0.94 3.77 -17.90
C LEU A 7 -0.72 3.57 -16.39
N VAL A 8 0.52 3.59 -15.96
CA VAL A 8 0.91 3.38 -14.55
C VAL A 8 1.60 4.62 -14.02
N VAL A 9 0.97 5.33 -13.09
CA VAL A 9 1.52 6.56 -12.49
C VAL A 9 1.97 6.25 -11.06
N VAL A 10 3.28 6.24 -10.85
CA VAL A 10 3.89 5.90 -9.57
C VAL A 10 4.71 7.06 -9.00
N GLY A 11 4.93 7.03 -7.70
CA GLY A 11 5.75 8.02 -7.03
C GLY A 11 5.51 8.02 -5.52
N PRO A 12 6.34 8.71 -4.74
CA PRO A 12 6.15 8.82 -3.30
C PRO A 12 4.88 9.59 -2.95
N THR A 13 4.44 9.48 -1.71
CA THR A 13 3.39 10.37 -1.20
C THR A 13 3.85 11.83 -1.35
N ALA A 14 2.91 12.75 -1.49
CA ALA A 14 3.14 14.18 -1.75
C ALA A 14 3.86 14.52 -3.08
N SER A 15 4.04 13.59 -4.01
CA SER A 15 4.67 13.87 -5.32
C SER A 15 3.73 14.55 -6.35
N GLY A 16 2.42 14.59 -6.11
CA GLY A 16 1.45 15.13 -7.08
C GLY A 16 0.94 14.09 -8.10
N LYS A 17 1.23 12.80 -7.90
CA LYS A 17 0.82 11.72 -8.80
C LYS A 17 -0.69 11.67 -9.10
N SER A 18 -1.56 11.97 -8.10
CA SER A 18 -3.01 11.95 -8.29
C SER A 18 -3.46 13.04 -9.27
N ALA A 19 -2.99 14.28 -9.09
CA ALA A 19 -3.28 15.37 -10.01
C ALA A 19 -2.77 15.09 -11.45
N TYR A 20 -1.58 14.50 -11.58
CA TYR A 20 -1.05 14.09 -12.87
C TYR A 20 -1.91 13.00 -13.52
N ALA A 21 -2.33 11.99 -12.74
CA ALA A 21 -3.17 10.91 -13.25
C ALA A 21 -4.55 11.43 -13.71
N ILE A 22 -5.17 12.35 -12.95
CA ILE A 22 -6.43 13.00 -13.32
C ILE A 22 -6.27 13.78 -14.63
N LYS A 23 -5.21 14.59 -14.75
CA LYS A 23 -4.90 15.30 -15.98
C LYS A 23 -4.79 14.34 -17.17
N LYS A 24 -4.05 13.25 -17.03
CA LYS A 24 -3.90 12.23 -18.08
C LYS A 24 -5.20 11.49 -18.40
N ALA A 25 -6.04 11.24 -17.40
CA ALA A 25 -7.35 10.62 -17.60
C ALA A 25 -8.26 11.52 -18.47
N ILE A 26 -8.26 12.83 -18.22
CA ILE A 26 -9.00 13.80 -19.03
C ILE A 26 -8.44 13.86 -20.46
N GLU A 27 -7.12 13.95 -20.61
CA GLU A 27 -6.45 14.05 -21.92
C GLU A 27 -6.67 12.80 -22.80
N LEU A 28 -6.67 11.61 -22.19
CA LEU A 28 -6.68 10.33 -22.90
C LEU A 28 -8.01 9.59 -22.85
N GLY A 29 -9.04 10.17 -22.24
CA GLY A 29 -10.35 9.53 -22.08
C GLY A 29 -10.29 8.30 -21.17
N GLY A 30 -9.43 8.32 -20.13
CA GLY A 30 -9.20 7.21 -19.24
C GLY A 30 -10.03 7.25 -17.95
N GLU A 31 -9.91 6.18 -17.16
CA GLU A 31 -10.47 6.08 -15.81
C GLU A 31 -9.37 5.63 -14.85
N ILE A 32 -9.42 6.10 -13.59
CA ILE A 32 -8.37 5.89 -12.61
C ILE A 32 -8.71 4.72 -11.69
N ILE A 33 -7.70 3.88 -11.42
CA ILE A 33 -7.73 2.82 -10.42
C ILE A 33 -6.75 3.22 -9.32
N SER A 34 -7.23 3.40 -8.09
CA SER A 34 -6.36 3.73 -6.96
C SER A 34 -5.45 2.56 -6.61
N GLY A 35 -4.14 2.78 -6.65
CA GLY A 35 -3.10 1.87 -6.18
C GLY A 35 -2.64 2.21 -4.75
N ASP A 36 -3.53 2.73 -3.92
CA ASP A 36 -3.27 3.03 -2.50
C ASP A 36 -3.99 2.03 -1.60
N SER A 37 -3.29 1.49 -0.61
CA SER A 37 -3.83 0.45 0.27
C SER A 37 -4.76 0.98 1.37
N MET A 38 -4.88 2.30 1.54
CA MET A 38 -5.68 2.91 2.60
C MET A 38 -6.88 3.71 2.07
N GLN A 39 -6.82 4.25 0.86
CA GLN A 39 -7.95 4.94 0.22
C GLN A 39 -9.15 4.03 -0.08
N ILE A 40 -8.97 2.74 0.02
CA ILE A 40 -10.03 1.74 -0.12
C ILE A 40 -11.08 1.80 1.00
N TYR A 41 -10.70 2.30 2.18
CA TYR A 41 -11.56 2.30 3.35
C TYR A 41 -12.49 3.51 3.39
N ARG A 42 -13.79 3.26 3.60
CA ARG A 42 -14.80 4.30 3.79
C ARG A 42 -14.53 5.10 5.05
N GLY A 43 -14.62 6.44 4.93
CA GLY A 43 -14.45 7.36 6.06
C GLY A 43 -12.99 7.61 6.45
N MET A 44 -12.02 6.99 5.76
CA MET A 44 -10.60 7.32 5.88
C MET A 44 -10.21 8.28 4.75
N ASP A 45 -10.63 9.53 4.85
CA ASP A 45 -10.60 10.47 3.74
C ASP A 45 -9.43 11.47 3.86
N ILE A 46 -9.42 12.24 4.93
CA ILE A 46 -8.42 13.29 5.15
C ILE A 46 -7.03 12.67 5.37
N GLY A 47 -6.93 11.70 6.29
CA GLY A 47 -5.64 11.10 6.65
C GLY A 47 -4.99 10.30 5.52
N THR A 48 -5.75 9.78 4.57
CA THR A 48 -5.24 9.09 3.37
C THR A 48 -5.00 10.04 2.20
N ALA A 49 -5.34 11.31 2.32
CA ALA A 49 -5.38 12.28 1.21
C ALA A 49 -6.18 11.73 0.02
N LYS A 50 -7.36 11.17 0.28
CA LYS A 50 -8.29 10.72 -0.74
C LYS A 50 -8.71 11.92 -1.59
N PRO A 51 -8.71 11.83 -2.92
CA PRO A 51 -9.12 12.96 -3.75
C PRO A 51 -10.60 13.29 -3.51
N SER A 52 -10.91 14.58 -3.35
CA SER A 52 -12.29 15.04 -3.25
C SER A 52 -13.01 14.93 -4.61
N THR A 53 -14.35 15.03 -4.60
CA THR A 53 -15.15 15.03 -5.84
C THR A 53 -14.73 16.15 -6.78
N GLU A 54 -14.38 17.33 -6.24
CA GLU A 54 -13.89 18.46 -7.01
C GLU A 54 -12.51 18.16 -7.61
N GLU A 55 -11.61 17.56 -6.85
CA GLU A 55 -10.29 17.17 -7.34
C GLU A 55 -10.37 16.09 -8.41
N MET A 56 -11.34 15.18 -8.33
CA MET A 56 -11.56 14.14 -9.35
C MET A 56 -12.01 14.72 -10.71
N GLN A 57 -12.52 15.92 -10.78
CA GLN A 57 -12.93 16.62 -12.01
C GLN A 57 -13.81 15.79 -12.95
N GLY A 58 -14.70 14.97 -12.37
CA GLY A 58 -15.58 14.09 -13.13
C GLY A 58 -14.92 12.82 -13.68
N VAL A 59 -13.63 12.59 -13.45
CA VAL A 59 -12.94 11.35 -13.82
C VAL A 59 -13.40 10.22 -12.90
N PRO A 60 -13.88 9.08 -13.42
CA PRO A 60 -14.22 7.93 -12.60
C PRO A 60 -12.99 7.37 -11.88
N HIS A 61 -13.15 7.12 -10.59
CA HIS A 61 -12.12 6.50 -9.74
C HIS A 61 -12.63 5.16 -9.22
N HIS A 62 -11.83 4.13 -9.40
CA HIS A 62 -12.09 2.77 -8.93
C HIS A 62 -11.20 2.44 -7.74
N LEU A 63 -11.65 1.52 -6.90
CA LEU A 63 -10.94 1.06 -5.70
C LEU A 63 -10.74 2.17 -4.65
N ILE A 64 -11.68 3.10 -4.59
CA ILE A 64 -11.85 4.07 -3.50
C ILE A 64 -13.16 3.72 -2.79
N ASP A 65 -13.22 3.81 -1.46
CA ASP A 65 -14.42 3.57 -0.64
C ASP A 65 -15.11 2.21 -0.87
N ILE A 66 -14.34 1.16 -1.07
CA ILE A 66 -14.85 -0.18 -1.40
C ILE A 66 -14.92 -1.12 -0.20
N ALA A 67 -14.27 -0.81 0.91
CA ALA A 67 -14.20 -1.63 2.11
C ALA A 67 -14.57 -0.83 3.37
N ASN A 68 -15.09 -1.51 4.40
CA ASN A 68 -15.23 -0.95 5.73
C ASN A 68 -13.96 -1.19 6.54
N ILE A 69 -13.72 -0.44 7.61
CA ILE A 69 -12.47 -0.50 8.38
C ILE A 69 -12.23 -1.87 9.03
N GLU A 70 -13.28 -2.62 9.32
CA GLU A 70 -13.22 -3.96 9.92
C GLU A 70 -12.79 -5.03 8.92
N GLU A 71 -12.93 -4.77 7.62
CA GLU A 71 -12.63 -5.73 6.57
C GLU A 71 -11.11 -5.84 6.36
N PRO A 72 -10.53 -7.06 6.44
CA PRO A 72 -9.14 -7.25 6.07
C PRO A 72 -8.99 -7.04 4.56
N PHE A 73 -7.93 -6.35 4.16
CA PHE A 73 -7.63 -6.13 2.75
C PHE A 73 -6.21 -6.59 2.42
N SER A 74 -6.09 -7.46 1.43
CA SER A 74 -4.84 -8.07 1.03
C SER A 74 -4.42 -7.67 -0.39
N ALA A 75 -3.13 -7.89 -0.70
CA ALA A 75 -2.62 -7.72 -2.06
C ALA A 75 -3.35 -8.61 -3.07
N ALA A 76 -3.74 -9.84 -2.70
CA ALA A 76 -4.50 -10.74 -3.56
C ALA A 76 -5.89 -10.16 -3.89
N ARG A 77 -6.58 -9.60 -2.90
CA ARG A 77 -7.88 -8.94 -3.10
C ARG A 77 -7.74 -7.69 -3.98
N PHE A 78 -6.66 -6.92 -3.79
CA PHE A 78 -6.36 -5.80 -4.67
C PHE A 78 -6.19 -6.25 -6.12
N LEU A 79 -5.40 -7.30 -6.37
CA LEU A 79 -5.16 -7.82 -7.73
C LEU A 79 -6.46 -8.26 -8.41
N GLU A 80 -7.31 -8.98 -7.71
CA GLU A 80 -8.61 -9.41 -8.22
C GLU A 80 -9.45 -8.21 -8.68
N LEU A 81 -9.64 -7.24 -7.79
CA LEU A 81 -10.48 -6.07 -8.04
C LEU A 81 -9.87 -5.14 -9.10
N ALA A 82 -8.55 -4.90 -9.05
CA ALA A 82 -7.86 -4.06 -10.03
C ALA A 82 -7.88 -4.69 -11.42
N SER A 83 -7.67 -6.01 -11.52
CA SER A 83 -7.75 -6.72 -12.80
C SER A 83 -9.17 -6.67 -13.37
N GLY A 84 -10.19 -6.85 -12.55
CA GLY A 84 -11.58 -6.69 -12.97
C GLY A 84 -11.88 -5.29 -13.50
N ALA A 85 -11.44 -4.26 -12.77
CA ALA A 85 -11.61 -2.86 -13.18
C ALA A 85 -10.87 -2.56 -14.51
N ILE A 86 -9.62 -3.03 -14.68
CA ILE A 86 -8.87 -2.85 -15.93
C ILE A 86 -9.62 -3.47 -17.13
N VAL A 87 -10.13 -4.69 -16.99
CA VAL A 87 -10.86 -5.38 -18.04
C VAL A 87 -12.15 -4.64 -18.39
N ASP A 88 -12.92 -4.19 -17.38
CA ASP A 88 -14.15 -3.44 -17.58
C ASP A 88 -13.88 -2.11 -18.32
N ILE A 89 -12.92 -1.29 -17.85
CA ILE A 89 -12.56 -0.01 -18.47
C ILE A 89 -12.13 -0.22 -19.92
N SER A 90 -11.25 -1.20 -20.16
CA SER A 90 -10.76 -1.53 -21.50
C SER A 90 -11.88 -2.00 -22.43
N SER A 91 -12.83 -2.80 -21.92
CA SER A 91 -13.96 -3.29 -22.71
C SER A 91 -14.88 -2.18 -23.20
N ARG A 92 -14.92 -1.05 -22.48
CA ARG A 92 -15.64 0.19 -22.87
C ARG A 92 -14.82 1.11 -23.79
N GLY A 93 -13.65 0.64 -24.26
CA GLY A 93 -12.77 1.43 -25.14
C GLY A 93 -12.04 2.58 -24.45
N LYS A 94 -11.97 2.59 -23.12
CA LYS A 94 -11.29 3.61 -22.33
C LYS A 94 -9.91 3.13 -21.86
N LEU A 95 -9.02 4.07 -21.56
CA LEU A 95 -7.69 3.75 -21.04
C LEU A 95 -7.74 3.52 -19.52
N PRO A 96 -7.41 2.33 -19.00
CA PRO A 96 -7.20 2.16 -17.57
C PRO A 96 -5.91 2.84 -17.14
N ILE A 97 -6.00 3.61 -16.03
CA ILE A 97 -4.87 4.34 -15.44
C ILE A 97 -4.76 3.91 -13.98
N ILE A 98 -3.68 3.28 -13.61
CA ILE A 98 -3.41 2.99 -12.21
C ILE A 98 -2.54 4.09 -11.59
N ALA A 99 -2.96 4.65 -10.46
CA ALA A 99 -2.22 5.70 -9.78
C ALA A 99 -2.04 5.35 -8.30
N GLY A 100 -0.79 5.27 -7.83
CA GLY A 100 -0.58 4.94 -6.43
C GLY A 100 0.87 4.91 -5.96
N GLY A 101 1.00 4.67 -4.65
CA GLY A 101 2.28 4.58 -3.97
C GLY A 101 2.55 3.22 -3.34
N THR A 102 1.61 2.27 -3.41
CA THR A 102 1.79 0.91 -2.86
C THR A 102 2.50 0.04 -3.89
N GLY A 103 3.84 0.12 -3.91
CA GLY A 103 4.66 -0.52 -4.92
C GLY A 103 4.42 -2.03 -5.06
N LEU A 104 4.19 -2.75 -3.95
CA LEU A 104 3.87 -4.17 -3.99
C LEU A 104 2.61 -4.46 -4.82
N TYR A 105 1.55 -3.67 -4.65
CA TYR A 105 0.29 -3.85 -5.36
C TYR A 105 0.48 -3.66 -6.87
N ILE A 106 1.13 -2.55 -7.24
CA ILE A 106 1.33 -2.17 -8.63
C ILE A 106 2.27 -3.18 -9.34
N ASP A 107 3.42 -3.49 -8.73
CA ASP A 107 4.37 -4.42 -9.32
C ASP A 107 3.77 -5.82 -9.54
N THR A 108 3.03 -6.31 -8.54
CA THR A 108 2.39 -7.63 -8.64
C THR A 108 1.35 -7.65 -9.75
N LEU A 109 0.56 -6.57 -9.88
CA LEU A 109 -0.44 -6.44 -10.94
C LEU A 109 0.21 -6.43 -12.34
N ILE A 110 1.18 -5.54 -12.56
CA ILE A 110 1.78 -5.37 -13.90
C ILE A 110 2.68 -6.53 -14.31
N SER A 111 3.25 -7.27 -13.36
CA SER A 111 4.09 -8.44 -13.64
C SER A 111 3.29 -9.70 -14.01
N GLY A 112 1.96 -9.69 -13.84
CA GLY A 112 1.15 -10.88 -14.02
C GLY A 112 1.35 -11.94 -12.93
N THR A 113 1.93 -11.55 -11.79
CA THR A 113 2.14 -12.45 -10.65
C THR A 113 0.78 -12.88 -10.09
N GLN A 114 0.54 -14.18 -10.04
CA GLN A 114 -0.65 -14.74 -9.43
C GLN A 114 -0.42 -14.91 -7.93
N LEU A 115 -0.99 -14.03 -7.12
CA LEU A 115 -1.03 -14.25 -5.68
C LEU A 115 -2.20 -15.18 -5.37
N SER A 116 -1.91 -16.43 -4.99
CA SER A 116 -2.91 -17.24 -4.32
C SER A 116 -3.24 -16.62 -2.96
N ALA A 117 -4.53 -16.61 -2.61
CA ALA A 117 -4.94 -16.34 -1.24
C ALA A 117 -4.33 -17.44 -0.36
N THR A 118 -3.12 -17.23 0.14
CA THR A 118 -2.55 -18.13 1.12
C THR A 118 -3.37 -18.05 2.39
N ALA A 119 -3.73 -19.19 2.94
CA ALA A 119 -4.43 -19.30 4.21
C ALA A 119 -3.79 -18.34 5.24
N ASP A 120 -4.63 -17.72 6.04
CA ASP A 120 -4.26 -16.76 7.08
C ASP A 120 -4.74 -17.32 8.41
N ASP A 121 -3.83 -17.51 9.35
CA ASP A 121 -4.15 -17.96 10.69
C ASP A 121 -3.61 -16.97 11.73
N PRO A 122 -4.47 -16.06 12.22
CA PRO A 122 -4.08 -15.07 13.22
C PRO A 122 -3.57 -15.71 14.53
N VAL A 123 -4.08 -16.88 14.92
CA VAL A 123 -3.68 -17.57 16.15
C VAL A 123 -2.25 -18.11 16.01
N LEU A 124 -1.97 -18.77 14.89
CA LEU A 124 -0.63 -19.23 14.57
C LEU A 124 0.35 -18.06 14.51
N ARG A 125 -0.02 -16.98 13.82
CA ARG A 125 0.84 -15.79 13.70
C ARG A 125 1.15 -15.17 15.07
N GLU A 126 0.17 -15.06 15.94
CA GLU A 126 0.35 -14.54 17.29
C GLU A 126 1.30 -15.43 18.10
N SER A 127 1.17 -16.76 17.97
CA SER A 127 2.08 -17.71 18.61
C SER A 127 3.53 -17.53 18.15
N LEU A 128 3.74 -17.23 16.86
CA LEU A 128 5.07 -16.96 16.31
C LEU A 128 5.65 -15.63 16.80
N PHE A 129 4.82 -14.61 16.97
CA PHE A 129 5.24 -13.33 17.56
C PHE A 129 5.64 -13.53 19.03
N ARG A 130 4.83 -14.22 19.81
CA ARG A 130 5.14 -14.55 21.20
C ARG A 130 6.44 -15.36 21.32
N TYR A 131 6.63 -16.34 20.44
CA TYR A 131 7.89 -17.08 20.39
C TYR A 131 9.11 -16.18 20.16
N ALA A 132 8.97 -15.17 19.28
CA ALA A 132 10.04 -14.20 19.00
C ALA A 132 10.29 -13.26 20.20
N GLU A 133 9.26 -12.90 20.96
CA GLU A 133 9.40 -12.09 22.19
C GLU A 133 10.13 -12.87 23.30
N GLU A 134 9.79 -14.12 23.48
CA GLU A 134 10.36 -14.99 24.54
C GLU A 134 11.78 -15.47 24.22
N ASN A 135 12.08 -15.79 22.96
CA ASN A 135 13.32 -16.45 22.54
C ASN A 135 14.23 -15.56 21.67
N GLY A 136 13.75 -14.39 21.28
CA GLY A 136 14.46 -13.45 20.43
C GLY A 136 14.22 -13.68 18.93
N ALA A 137 14.37 -12.60 18.16
CA ALA A 137 14.19 -12.58 16.70
C ALA A 137 15.08 -13.59 15.95
N SER A 138 16.31 -13.80 16.44
CA SER A 138 17.25 -14.75 15.84
C SER A 138 16.78 -16.21 16.00
N ALA A 139 16.10 -16.56 17.10
CA ALA A 139 15.56 -17.90 17.29
C ALA A 139 14.41 -18.18 16.31
N LEU A 140 13.49 -17.22 16.13
CA LEU A 140 12.43 -17.34 15.10
C LEU A 140 13.02 -17.45 13.69
N HIS A 141 14.03 -16.64 13.38
CA HIS A 141 14.72 -16.70 12.09
C HIS A 141 15.43 -18.04 11.85
N SER A 142 15.97 -18.65 12.89
CA SER A 142 16.56 -19.99 12.80
C SER A 142 15.52 -21.08 12.50
N ARG A 143 14.25 -20.91 12.96
CA ARG A 143 13.14 -21.77 12.52
C ARG A 143 12.87 -21.63 11.05
N LEU A 144 12.81 -20.39 10.53
CA LEU A 144 12.66 -20.14 9.09
C LEU A 144 13.80 -20.79 8.30
N ALA A 145 15.04 -20.65 8.74
CA ALA A 145 16.20 -21.20 8.04
C ALA A 145 16.16 -22.73 7.87
N LYS A 146 15.45 -23.45 8.76
CA LYS A 146 15.27 -24.91 8.66
C LYS A 146 14.25 -25.31 7.59
N VAL A 147 13.21 -24.50 7.37
CA VAL A 147 12.11 -24.82 6.44
C VAL A 147 12.28 -24.14 5.09
N ASP A 148 12.79 -22.90 5.06
CA ASP A 148 13.02 -22.11 3.83
C ASP A 148 14.36 -21.36 3.92
N PRO A 149 15.50 -22.02 3.63
CA PRO A 149 16.82 -21.38 3.68
C PRO A 149 16.98 -20.21 2.72
N GLU A 150 16.30 -20.21 1.56
CA GLU A 150 16.36 -19.11 0.58
C GLU A 150 15.64 -17.87 1.14
N ALA A 151 14.44 -18.04 1.69
CA ALA A 151 13.74 -16.93 2.34
C ALA A 151 14.50 -16.40 3.54
N ALA A 152 15.14 -17.27 4.35
CA ALA A 152 15.93 -16.85 5.49
C ALA A 152 17.14 -15.99 5.07
N LYS A 153 17.81 -16.28 3.96
CA LYS A 153 18.88 -15.42 3.42
C LYS A 153 18.37 -14.05 2.96
N ALA A 154 17.13 -14.00 2.47
CA ALA A 154 16.55 -12.76 1.91
C ALA A 154 15.87 -11.88 2.97
N ILE A 155 15.45 -12.45 4.11
CA ILE A 155 14.71 -11.75 5.16
C ILE A 155 15.61 -11.52 6.35
N HIS A 156 15.80 -10.25 6.73
CA HIS A 156 16.60 -9.91 7.92
C HIS A 156 15.94 -10.44 9.20
N PRO A 157 16.69 -11.01 10.16
CA PRO A 157 16.13 -11.58 11.42
C PRO A 157 15.20 -10.63 12.18
N ASN A 158 15.53 -9.34 12.24
CA ASN A 158 14.72 -8.33 12.92
C ASN A 158 13.39 -8.01 12.19
N ASN A 159 13.18 -8.54 10.99
CA ASN A 159 11.89 -8.39 10.31
C ASN A 159 10.92 -9.52 10.73
N ILE A 160 10.61 -9.54 12.03
CA ILE A 160 9.80 -10.58 12.68
C ILE A 160 8.51 -10.85 11.91
N LYS A 161 7.82 -9.78 11.43
CA LYS A 161 6.57 -9.92 10.67
C LYS A 161 6.75 -10.75 9.38
N ARG A 162 7.83 -10.51 8.62
CA ARG A 162 8.11 -11.28 7.41
C ARG A 162 8.60 -12.69 7.70
N VAL A 163 9.39 -12.86 8.75
CA VAL A 163 9.87 -14.18 9.19
C VAL A 163 8.68 -15.03 9.62
N ALA A 164 7.81 -14.51 10.50
CA ALA A 164 6.60 -15.19 10.96
C ALA A 164 5.68 -15.56 9.79
N ARG A 165 5.45 -14.64 8.84
CA ARG A 165 4.61 -14.93 7.67
C ARG A 165 5.17 -16.04 6.79
N ALA A 166 6.47 -16.12 6.60
CA ALA A 166 7.09 -17.19 5.81
C ALA A 166 6.95 -18.55 6.49
N ILE A 167 7.07 -18.60 7.82
CA ILE A 167 6.84 -19.83 8.60
C ILE A 167 5.36 -20.22 8.57
N GLU A 168 4.45 -19.27 8.80
CA GLU A 168 3.00 -19.47 8.73
C GLU A 168 2.56 -20.09 7.40
N ILE A 169 3.05 -19.57 6.28
CA ILE A 169 2.78 -20.11 4.95
C ILE A 169 3.17 -21.59 4.89
N TYR A 170 4.37 -21.94 5.34
CA TYR A 170 4.84 -23.33 5.34
C TYR A 170 3.99 -24.24 6.25
N GLU A 171 3.68 -23.79 7.44
CA GLU A 171 2.88 -24.58 8.40
C GLU A 171 1.45 -24.81 7.92
N LEU A 172 0.86 -23.86 7.18
CA LEU A 172 -0.51 -23.99 6.67
C LEU A 172 -0.62 -24.72 5.34
N THR A 173 0.40 -24.64 4.50
CA THR A 173 0.31 -25.14 3.11
C THR A 173 1.23 -26.32 2.82
N GLY A 174 2.24 -26.55 3.64
CA GLY A 174 3.35 -27.48 3.38
C GLY A 174 4.33 -26.99 2.28
N GLU A 175 4.09 -25.81 1.69
CA GLU A 175 4.97 -25.23 0.69
C GLU A 175 5.73 -24.05 1.26
N THR A 176 7.00 -23.90 0.88
CA THR A 176 7.80 -22.74 1.30
C THR A 176 7.36 -21.47 0.60
N LYS A 177 7.59 -20.32 1.26
CA LYS A 177 7.37 -19.01 0.63
C LYS A 177 8.16 -18.90 -0.68
N THR A 178 9.39 -19.41 -0.71
CA THR A 178 10.24 -19.40 -1.91
C THR A 178 9.63 -20.19 -3.08
N GLU A 179 9.04 -21.37 -2.82
CA GLU A 179 8.35 -22.16 -3.85
C GLU A 179 7.12 -21.44 -4.37
N LEU A 180 6.29 -20.88 -3.48
CA LEU A 180 5.11 -20.11 -3.87
C LEU A 180 5.49 -18.88 -4.69
N ASP A 181 6.54 -18.15 -4.30
CA ASP A 181 7.03 -16.99 -5.05
C ASP A 181 7.54 -17.38 -6.46
N LYS A 182 8.15 -18.56 -6.60
CA LYS A 182 8.57 -19.09 -7.92
C LYS A 182 7.37 -19.48 -8.78
N LYS A 183 6.39 -20.18 -8.21
CA LYS A 183 5.13 -20.57 -8.91
C LYS A 183 4.34 -19.34 -9.36
N SER A 184 4.23 -18.33 -8.49
CA SER A 184 3.44 -17.13 -8.77
C SER A 184 3.97 -16.30 -9.94
N LYS A 185 5.27 -16.38 -10.26
CA LYS A 185 5.93 -15.66 -11.34
C LYS A 185 5.86 -16.33 -12.71
N GLN A 186 5.19 -17.48 -12.85
CA GLN A 186 5.16 -18.24 -14.10
C GLN A 186 4.13 -17.71 -15.12
N GLY A 187 3.33 -16.73 -14.78
CA GLY A 187 2.35 -16.14 -15.69
C GLY A 187 2.96 -15.01 -16.54
N GLU A 188 2.64 -14.96 -17.83
CA GLU A 188 2.88 -13.77 -18.63
C GLU A 188 1.85 -12.68 -18.31
N SER A 189 2.31 -11.44 -18.16
CA SER A 189 1.40 -10.32 -17.98
C SER A 189 0.54 -10.10 -19.22
N ILE A 190 -0.77 -9.99 -19.02
CA ILE A 190 -1.73 -9.63 -20.06
C ILE A 190 -1.77 -8.12 -20.33
N TYR A 191 -1.02 -7.33 -19.58
CA TYR A 191 -0.97 -5.87 -19.68
C TYR A 191 0.24 -5.41 -20.49
N ALA A 192 0.08 -4.27 -21.19
CA ALA A 192 1.16 -3.49 -21.77
C ALA A 192 1.29 -2.18 -20.98
N PRO A 193 2.02 -2.22 -19.82
CA PRO A 193 2.15 -1.05 -18.98
C PRO A 193 3.05 0.00 -19.62
N HIS A 194 2.64 1.28 -19.52
CA HIS A 194 3.50 2.44 -19.71
C HIS A 194 3.64 3.13 -18.35
N THR A 195 4.81 3.09 -17.78
CA THR A 195 5.07 3.54 -16.42
C THR A 195 5.67 4.94 -16.38
N VAL A 196 4.96 5.85 -15.73
CA VAL A 196 5.42 7.22 -15.43
C VAL A 196 5.78 7.30 -13.96
N TYR A 197 7.02 7.61 -13.67
CA TYR A 197 7.50 7.80 -12.30
C TYR A 197 7.67 9.29 -11.99
N ILE A 198 6.90 9.80 -11.03
CA ILE A 198 7.04 11.18 -10.53
C ILE A 198 8.04 11.16 -9.38
N GLN A 199 9.24 11.66 -9.67
CA GLN A 199 10.40 11.61 -8.80
C GLN A 199 10.79 13.01 -8.32
N PRO A 200 11.02 13.22 -7.01
CA PRO A 200 11.61 14.48 -6.56
C PRO A 200 13.07 14.56 -6.99
N LYS A 201 13.51 15.75 -7.41
CA LYS A 201 14.95 16.02 -7.62
C LYS A 201 15.72 15.92 -6.31
N GLU A 202 15.15 16.48 -5.24
CA GLU A 202 15.70 16.46 -3.90
C GLU A 202 14.67 15.89 -2.92
N ARG A 203 15.12 15.20 -1.89
CA ARG A 203 14.24 14.59 -0.86
C ARG A 203 13.53 15.66 -0.03
N GLU A 204 14.19 16.77 0.18
CA GLU A 204 13.74 17.93 0.94
C GLU A 204 12.43 18.47 0.37
N THR A 205 12.27 18.49 -0.95
CA THR A 205 11.03 18.88 -1.64
C THR A 205 9.83 18.05 -1.17
N ILE A 206 10.01 16.73 -1.03
CA ILE A 206 8.95 15.84 -0.54
C ILE A 206 8.68 16.10 0.95
N TYR A 207 9.70 16.34 1.75
CA TYR A 207 9.54 16.57 3.19
C TYR A 207 8.75 17.85 3.46
N GLU A 208 9.07 18.93 2.77
CA GLU A 208 8.32 20.19 2.86
C GLU A 208 6.86 20.03 2.42
N ARG A 209 6.62 19.26 1.35
CA ARG A 209 5.25 18.98 0.89
C ARG A 209 4.48 18.10 1.87
N ILE A 210 5.14 17.15 2.55
CA ILE A 210 4.55 16.35 3.61
C ILE A 210 4.13 17.23 4.77
N ASP A 211 5.01 18.11 5.24
CA ASP A 211 4.73 18.99 6.39
C ASP A 211 3.53 19.90 6.10
N LYS A 212 3.54 20.55 4.92
CA LYS A 212 2.41 21.38 4.48
C LYS A 212 1.11 20.57 4.38
N ARG A 213 1.18 19.33 3.86
CA ARG A 213 0.02 18.45 3.76
C ARG A 213 -0.54 18.10 5.13
N VAL A 214 0.31 17.78 6.10
CA VAL A 214 -0.13 17.48 7.48
C VAL A 214 -0.85 18.67 8.09
N GLU A 215 -0.32 19.90 7.93
CA GLU A 215 -1.02 21.11 8.40
C GLU A 215 -2.41 21.27 7.75
N VAL A 216 -2.50 21.04 6.43
CA VAL A 216 -3.79 21.07 5.72
C VAL A 216 -4.75 19.98 6.24
N MET A 217 -4.27 18.76 6.48
CA MET A 217 -5.08 17.68 7.03
C MET A 217 -5.69 18.07 8.39
N PHE A 218 -4.90 18.67 9.28
CA PHE A 218 -5.40 19.17 10.56
C PHE A 218 -6.42 20.29 10.40
N SER A 219 -6.20 21.23 9.47
CA SER A 219 -7.16 22.31 9.20
C SER A 219 -8.48 21.80 8.60
N LEU A 220 -8.46 20.67 7.92
CA LEU A 220 -9.63 19.99 7.37
C LEU A 220 -10.38 19.14 8.41
N GLY A 221 -9.86 18.99 9.63
CA GLY A 221 -10.52 18.25 10.70
C GLY A 221 -10.07 16.79 10.85
N LEU A 222 -8.80 16.48 10.52
CA LEU A 222 -8.24 15.13 10.66
C LEU A 222 -8.48 14.51 12.05
N GLU A 223 -8.34 15.32 13.12
CA GLU A 223 -8.56 14.84 14.49
C GLU A 223 -10.00 14.32 14.68
N ALA A 224 -10.99 15.05 14.17
CA ALA A 224 -12.40 14.65 14.26
C ALA A 224 -12.68 13.37 13.44
N GLU A 225 -12.11 13.26 12.25
CA GLU A 225 -12.20 12.05 11.42
C GLU A 225 -11.64 10.85 12.18
N VAL A 226 -10.41 10.96 12.70
CA VAL A 226 -9.77 9.84 13.40
C VAL A 226 -10.50 9.48 14.69
N LYS A 227 -10.96 10.46 15.44
CA LYS A 227 -11.75 10.25 16.67
C LYS A 227 -13.01 9.44 16.37
N SER A 228 -13.77 9.84 15.33
CA SER A 228 -14.97 9.11 14.92
C SER A 228 -14.71 7.65 14.55
N LEU A 229 -13.60 7.38 13.88
CA LEU A 229 -13.19 6.02 13.51
C LEU A 229 -12.63 5.24 14.71
N TYR A 230 -11.92 5.90 15.61
CA TYR A 230 -11.41 5.30 16.85
C TYR A 230 -12.57 4.82 17.73
N GLU A 231 -13.61 5.62 17.88
CA GLU A 231 -14.84 5.27 18.62
C GLU A 231 -15.59 4.09 17.96
N LYS A 232 -15.38 3.83 16.67
CA LYS A 232 -15.91 2.68 15.92
C LYS A 232 -14.97 1.45 15.95
N GLY A 233 -13.89 1.49 16.73
CA GLY A 233 -12.98 0.36 16.89
C GLY A 233 -11.86 0.29 15.84
N LEU A 234 -11.47 1.41 15.22
CA LEU A 234 -10.37 1.43 14.24
C LEU A 234 -9.08 0.79 14.78
N LYS A 235 -8.76 1.00 16.06
CA LYS A 235 -7.51 0.50 16.67
C LYS A 235 -7.40 -1.02 16.62
N GLU A 236 -8.50 -1.72 16.72
CA GLU A 236 -8.62 -3.18 16.77
C GLU A 236 -8.72 -3.82 15.37
N THR A 237 -8.82 -3.01 14.29
CA THR A 237 -8.99 -3.53 12.95
C THR A 237 -7.71 -4.16 12.39
N PRO A 238 -7.80 -5.21 11.54
CA PRO A 238 -6.62 -5.98 11.13
C PRO A 238 -5.67 -5.20 10.23
N THR A 239 -6.17 -4.30 9.40
CA THR A 239 -5.38 -3.59 8.37
C THR A 239 -5.45 -2.07 8.53
N ALA A 240 -6.65 -1.51 8.64
CA ALA A 240 -6.87 -0.07 8.69
C ALA A 240 -6.18 0.59 9.91
N SER A 241 -6.08 -0.13 11.04
CA SER A 241 -5.38 0.31 12.26
C SER A 241 -3.92 0.73 12.04
N GLN A 242 -3.28 0.28 10.98
CA GLN A 242 -1.86 0.54 10.68
C GLN A 242 -1.65 1.80 9.83
N ALA A 243 -2.74 2.46 9.42
CA ALA A 243 -2.66 3.63 8.54
C ALA A 243 -1.91 4.79 9.20
N ILE A 244 -0.96 5.37 8.46
CA ILE A 244 -0.28 6.60 8.85
C ILE A 244 -1.30 7.75 8.76
N GLY A 245 -1.28 8.63 9.74
CA GLY A 245 -2.28 9.69 9.90
C GLY A 245 -3.42 9.29 10.84
N TYR A 246 -3.50 8.00 11.23
CA TYR A 246 -4.53 7.49 12.15
C TYR A 246 -3.91 6.87 13.40
N LYS A 247 -3.01 5.93 13.27
CA LYS A 247 -2.40 5.23 14.41
C LYS A 247 -1.64 6.15 15.37
N GLU A 248 -1.15 7.27 14.88
CA GLU A 248 -0.43 8.26 15.67
C GLU A 248 -1.33 8.96 16.69
N PHE A 249 -2.66 8.93 16.48
CA PHE A 249 -3.63 9.47 17.43
C PHE A 249 -3.94 8.55 18.61
N TYR A 250 -3.66 7.24 18.53
CA TYR A 250 -4.03 6.32 19.61
C TYR A 250 -3.44 6.72 20.96
N PRO A 251 -2.12 7.00 21.07
CA PRO A 251 -1.56 7.48 22.35
C PRO A 251 -2.16 8.81 22.82
N TYR A 252 -2.57 9.69 21.91
CA TYR A 252 -3.21 10.96 22.25
C TYR A 252 -4.59 10.75 22.86
N PHE A 253 -5.45 9.91 22.27
CA PHE A 253 -6.75 9.59 22.83
C PHE A 253 -6.67 8.82 24.15
N GLU A 254 -5.57 8.12 24.40
CA GLU A 254 -5.28 7.43 25.64
C GLU A 254 -4.60 8.32 26.71
N GLY A 255 -4.32 9.59 26.38
CA GLY A 255 -3.75 10.57 27.32
C GLY A 255 -2.23 10.50 27.51
N PHE A 256 -1.51 9.79 26.64
CA PHE A 256 -0.05 9.61 26.74
C PHE A 256 0.77 10.69 26.03
N CYS A 257 0.18 11.49 25.17
CA CYS A 257 0.86 12.57 24.47
C CYS A 257 -0.11 13.70 24.09
N ASP A 258 0.43 14.84 23.67
CA ASP A 258 -0.34 15.97 23.15
C ASP A 258 -0.51 15.91 21.62
N ILE A 259 -1.33 16.82 21.10
CA ILE A 259 -1.63 16.90 19.66
C ILE A 259 -0.40 17.32 18.83
N GLN A 260 0.55 18.05 19.43
CA GLN A 260 1.78 18.43 18.73
C GLN A 260 2.66 17.20 18.47
N ALA A 261 2.78 16.31 19.46
CA ALA A 261 3.47 15.04 19.29
C ALA A 261 2.83 14.15 18.21
N VAL A 262 1.50 14.18 18.07
CA VAL A 262 0.79 13.48 16.97
C VAL A 262 1.21 14.04 15.62
N LYS A 263 1.21 15.37 15.44
CA LYS A 263 1.61 16.02 14.18
C LYS A 263 3.04 15.63 13.79
N GLU A 264 3.97 15.73 14.73
CA GLU A 264 5.37 15.36 14.53
C GLU A 264 5.53 13.89 14.15
N ALA A 265 4.79 13.00 14.81
CA ALA A 265 4.79 11.56 14.52
C ALA A 265 4.24 11.27 13.12
N ILE A 266 3.16 11.94 12.68
CA ILE A 266 2.61 11.81 11.33
C ILE A 266 3.63 12.28 10.29
N CYS A 267 4.24 13.45 10.47
CA CYS A 267 5.28 13.95 9.57
C CYS A 267 6.44 12.96 9.45
N LEU A 268 6.98 12.50 10.57
CA LEU A 268 8.10 11.55 10.61
C LEU A 268 7.76 10.21 9.93
N ASN A 269 6.62 9.62 10.27
CA ASN A 269 6.20 8.34 9.70
C ASN A 269 5.90 8.45 8.20
N THR A 270 5.34 9.58 7.75
CA THR A 270 5.09 9.85 6.34
C THR A 270 6.39 10.04 5.56
N ARG A 271 7.39 10.74 6.12
CA ARG A 271 8.75 10.85 5.52
C ARG A 271 9.41 9.46 5.42
N HIS A 272 9.30 8.63 6.45
CA HIS A 272 9.81 7.25 6.41
C HIS A 272 9.08 6.42 5.33
N TYR A 273 7.78 6.62 5.17
CA TYR A 273 7.01 5.96 4.11
C TYR A 273 7.46 6.42 2.72
N ALA A 274 7.57 7.72 2.51
CA ALA A 274 8.09 8.30 1.26
C ALA A 274 9.49 7.76 0.91
N LYS A 275 10.39 7.65 1.90
CA LYS A 275 11.73 7.05 1.71
C LYS A 275 11.65 5.59 1.24
N ARG A 276 10.73 4.79 1.80
CA ARG A 276 10.51 3.40 1.36
C ARG A 276 9.98 3.35 -0.07
N GLN A 277 9.05 4.23 -0.43
CA GLN A 277 8.52 4.33 -1.80
C GLN A 277 9.60 4.72 -2.81
N LEU A 278 10.44 5.72 -2.50
CA LEU A 278 11.59 6.11 -3.33
C LEU A 278 12.56 4.94 -3.51
N THR A 279 12.90 4.23 -2.42
CA THR A 279 13.77 3.04 -2.50
C THR A 279 13.16 1.94 -3.36
N TRP A 280 11.85 1.79 -3.35
CA TRP A 280 11.13 0.80 -4.16
C TRP A 280 11.17 1.16 -5.64
N PHE A 281 10.70 2.36 -5.98
CA PHE A 281 10.55 2.77 -7.38
C PHE A 281 11.89 3.05 -8.08
N ASN A 282 12.91 3.52 -7.38
CA ASN A 282 14.26 3.72 -7.94
C ASN A 282 14.94 2.40 -8.40
N ARG A 283 14.43 1.24 -7.99
CA ARG A 283 14.94 -0.07 -8.41
C ARG A 283 14.22 -0.63 -9.63
N LYS A 284 13.22 0.09 -10.13
CA LYS A 284 12.34 -0.37 -11.20
C LYS A 284 12.53 0.49 -12.44
N PRO A 285 12.46 -0.11 -13.63
CA PRO A 285 12.44 0.68 -14.86
C PRO A 285 11.13 1.48 -14.93
N ALA A 286 11.22 2.68 -15.47
CA ALA A 286 10.08 3.51 -15.84
C ALA A 286 10.29 3.96 -17.28
N ASP A 287 9.18 4.05 -18.04
CA ASP A 287 9.23 4.51 -19.43
C ASP A 287 9.41 6.03 -19.48
N GLU A 288 8.90 6.74 -18.47
CA GLU A 288 9.03 8.17 -18.32
C GLU A 288 9.32 8.55 -16.86
N ILE A 289 10.24 9.49 -16.64
CA ILE A 289 10.53 10.07 -15.32
C ILE A 289 10.22 11.56 -15.35
N ILE A 290 9.32 11.99 -14.47
CA ILE A 290 8.97 13.40 -14.29
C ILE A 290 9.57 13.90 -12.99
N TYR A 291 10.47 14.86 -13.09
CA TYR A 291 11.11 15.47 -11.93
C TYR A 291 10.28 16.63 -11.38
N ILE A 292 10.15 16.69 -10.06
CA ILE A 292 9.47 17.75 -9.31
C ILE A 292 10.40 18.39 -8.29
#